data_62d2ec7a53fb7f5d68242ac7d5c2b099
#
_entry.id   62d2ec7a53fb7f5d68242ac7d5c2b099
#
_cell.length_a   1.000
_cell.length_b   1.000
_cell.length_c   1.000
_cell.angle_alpha   90.00
_cell.angle_beta   90.00
_cell.angle_gamma   90.00
#
_symmetry.space_group_name_H-M   'P 1'
#
loop_
_entity.id
_entity.type
_entity.pdbx_description
1 polymer ?
#
loop_
_entity_poly.entity_id
_entity_poly.type
_entity_poly.pdbx_seq_one_letter_code
_entity_poly.pdbx_strand_id
1 'polypeptide(L)'
;MSETTQASETVTSEQQTAQAPAENTNRKQPFPKGFLETISTGWAERPDLTPPQRAQAPYAAARRDAVSAAFPGKRLVIPAGSYKQRSNDTDYPFRAHSAFAHLTGWASDSVPDSVLVFQPREDAASGHDVTLYLRERADRTTAEFYGDATIGEFWIGPRPALAGVAADLGVPTAHIDEFTAAEGDLVLDEDADLTRFVSELRLVKDEYEIAQLRLAVAVTARGFDDIVADLPRIIDTPRGERAVEGVFHHRARIEGNGEGYDTIAASGPHACYLHWTRNDGTVVPGDLILIDAGVEVDSLYTADITRTLPVNGTFTSIQRKIYETVREAADAAFAAARPGVKFREVHEAAMRVIADRVAEWGLLPVTADEALDADRGGQHRRYMVHGTSHHLGIDVHDCALATREEYMDAELQPGMVLTVEP
;
A
#
# COMPACT_ATOMS: atom_id res chain seq x y z
N MET A 1 -44.05 19.14 -44.15
CA MET A 1 -43.10 18.59 -45.13
C MET A 1 -41.81 19.29 -44.97
N SER A 2 -40.85 18.71 -44.33
CA SER A 2 -39.41 18.76 -44.65
C SER A 2 -38.71 17.82 -43.66
N GLU A 3 -38.24 16.70 -44.24
CA GLU A 3 -37.43 15.69 -43.59
C GLU A 3 -36.05 16.25 -43.34
N THR A 4 -35.55 16.06 -42.12
CA THR A 4 -34.14 16.31 -41.83
C THR A 4 -33.49 14.96 -41.48
N THR A 5 -32.71 14.53 -42.44
CA THR A 5 -31.90 13.29 -42.39
C THR A 5 -30.78 13.47 -41.36
N GLN A 6 -30.72 12.64 -40.33
CA GLN A 6 -29.57 12.51 -39.44
C GLN A 6 -28.54 11.57 -40.10
N ALA A 7 -27.38 12.11 -40.41
CA ALA A 7 -26.21 11.34 -40.77
C ALA A 7 -25.51 10.83 -39.53
N SER A 8 -25.37 9.50 -39.41
CA SER A 8 -24.60 8.84 -38.38
C SER A 8 -23.12 8.91 -38.76
N GLU A 9 -22.35 9.68 -38.03
CA GLU A 9 -20.87 9.63 -38.11
C GLU A 9 -20.37 8.41 -37.35
N THR A 10 -19.78 7.50 -38.10
CA THR A 10 -19.04 6.35 -37.56
C THR A 10 -17.68 6.85 -37.11
N VAL A 11 -17.48 6.94 -35.78
CA VAL A 11 -16.15 7.22 -35.21
C VAL A 11 -15.34 5.95 -35.28
N THR A 12 -14.40 5.89 -36.20
CA THR A 12 -13.35 4.86 -36.26
C THR A 12 -12.34 5.16 -35.15
N SER A 13 -12.26 4.27 -34.17
CA SER A 13 -11.20 4.29 -33.13
C SER A 13 -9.88 3.91 -33.77
N GLU A 14 -9.05 4.92 -34.09
CA GLU A 14 -7.63 4.69 -34.34
C GLU A 14 -6.98 4.29 -33.01
N GLN A 15 -6.50 3.05 -32.96
CA GLN A 15 -5.61 2.58 -31.91
C GLN A 15 -4.32 3.39 -32.01
N GLN A 16 -4.16 4.36 -31.10
CA GLN A 16 -2.86 4.96 -30.85
C GLN A 16 -1.96 3.90 -30.20
N THR A 17 -1.11 3.30 -31.02
CA THR A 17 0.05 2.57 -30.52
C THR A 17 0.90 3.56 -29.72
N ALA A 18 0.99 3.35 -28.42
CA ALA A 18 1.86 4.12 -27.54
C ALA A 18 3.29 3.96 -28.07
N GLN A 19 3.83 5.05 -28.61
CA GLN A 19 5.21 5.14 -29.02
C GLN A 19 6.06 5.06 -27.75
N ALA A 20 7.03 4.13 -27.70
CA ALA A 20 7.98 4.08 -26.60
C ALA A 20 8.59 5.48 -26.37
N PRO A 21 8.78 5.92 -25.12
CA PRO A 21 9.34 7.24 -24.85
C PRO A 21 10.69 7.38 -25.52
N ALA A 22 10.91 8.51 -26.18
CA ALA A 22 12.15 8.80 -26.87
C ALA A 22 13.31 8.73 -25.86
N GLU A 23 14.31 7.89 -26.11
CA GLU A 23 15.50 7.81 -25.26
C GLU A 23 16.15 9.20 -25.12
N ASN A 24 16.32 9.66 -23.90
CA ASN A 24 17.02 10.91 -23.62
C ASN A 24 18.52 10.73 -23.84
N THR A 25 18.99 10.92 -25.08
CA THR A 25 20.40 10.75 -25.48
C THR A 25 21.27 11.98 -25.19
N ASN A 26 20.69 13.09 -24.74
CA ASN A 26 21.40 14.37 -24.58
C ASN A 26 22.55 14.33 -23.56
N ARG A 27 22.52 13.40 -22.62
CA ARG A 27 23.51 13.24 -21.55
C ARG A 27 24.42 12.02 -21.72
N LYS A 28 24.12 11.15 -22.70
CA LYS A 28 24.93 9.95 -22.98
C LYS A 28 26.15 10.35 -23.79
N GLN A 29 27.27 10.61 -23.13
CA GLN A 29 28.57 10.73 -23.79
C GLN A 29 29.25 9.35 -23.80
N PRO A 30 29.92 8.97 -24.92
CA PRO A 30 30.70 7.74 -24.98
C PRO A 30 31.85 7.81 -23.96
N PHE A 31 32.06 6.75 -23.19
CA PHE A 31 33.16 6.67 -22.24
C PHE A 31 34.51 6.62 -22.99
N PRO A 32 35.49 7.43 -22.56
CA PRO A 32 36.82 7.41 -23.12
C PRO A 32 37.49 6.03 -22.98
N LYS A 33 38.36 5.65 -23.93
CA LYS A 33 39.04 4.34 -23.94
C LYS A 33 39.80 4.07 -22.63
N GLY A 34 40.54 5.05 -22.11
CA GLY A 34 41.27 4.91 -20.84
C GLY A 34 40.38 4.63 -19.63
N PHE A 35 39.14 5.17 -19.60
CA PHE A 35 38.15 4.81 -18.59
C PHE A 35 37.73 3.33 -18.71
N LEU A 36 37.39 2.88 -19.92
CA LEU A 36 36.97 1.49 -20.16
C LEU A 36 38.06 0.47 -19.83
N GLU A 37 39.34 0.83 -20.05
CA GLU A 37 40.48 -0.02 -19.71
C GLU A 37 40.74 -0.14 -18.20
N THR A 38 40.27 0.81 -17.43
CA THR A 38 40.56 0.88 -15.98
C THR A 38 39.40 0.59 -15.07
N ILE A 39 38.14 0.87 -15.54
CA ILE A 39 36.95 0.79 -14.67
C ILE A 39 36.72 -0.61 -14.07
N SER A 40 37.11 -1.67 -14.77
CA SER A 40 36.95 -3.05 -14.31
C SER A 40 38.09 -3.54 -13.40
N THR A 41 39.13 -2.72 -13.18
CA THR A 41 40.36 -3.11 -12.47
C THR A 41 40.49 -2.44 -11.11
N GLY A 42 41.28 -3.07 -10.21
CA GLY A 42 41.60 -2.45 -8.92
C GLY A 42 40.49 -2.48 -7.86
N TRP A 43 39.41 -3.16 -8.11
CA TRP A 43 38.32 -3.36 -7.15
C TRP A 43 38.69 -4.43 -6.13
N ALA A 44 38.27 -4.23 -4.88
CA ALA A 44 38.33 -5.27 -3.87
C ALA A 44 37.46 -6.48 -4.25
N GLU A 45 37.82 -7.64 -3.71
CA GLU A 45 36.97 -8.83 -3.85
C GLU A 45 35.55 -8.54 -3.32
N ARG A 46 34.58 -9.12 -3.98
CA ARG A 46 33.16 -8.99 -3.63
C ARG A 46 32.62 -10.37 -3.29
N PRO A 47 32.65 -10.75 -2.00
CA PRO A 47 32.21 -12.08 -1.58
C PRO A 47 30.73 -12.28 -1.86
N ASP A 48 30.34 -13.50 -2.19
CA ASP A 48 28.95 -13.93 -2.22
C ASP A 48 28.51 -14.17 -0.77
N LEU A 49 27.74 -13.22 -0.22
CA LEU A 49 27.16 -13.39 1.09
C LEU A 49 25.95 -14.30 0.99
N THR A 50 25.93 -15.34 1.85
CA THR A 50 24.76 -16.19 2.04
C THR A 50 24.14 -15.81 3.38
N PRO A 51 23.14 -14.93 3.40
CA PRO A 51 22.49 -14.52 4.64
C PRO A 51 21.71 -15.70 5.24
N PRO A 52 21.42 -15.68 6.56
CA PRO A 52 20.45 -16.59 7.13
C PRO A 52 19.07 -16.33 6.52
N GLN A 53 18.28 -17.38 6.43
CA GLN A 53 16.91 -17.25 5.95
C GLN A 53 16.11 -16.27 6.81
N ARG A 54 15.42 -15.31 6.17
CA ARG A 54 14.61 -14.31 6.87
C ARG A 54 13.35 -14.93 7.48
N ALA A 55 12.86 -14.31 8.56
CA ALA A 55 11.77 -14.84 9.37
C ALA A 55 10.46 -15.04 8.58
N GLN A 56 10.20 -14.23 7.56
CA GLN A 56 8.99 -14.37 6.75
C GLN A 56 9.03 -15.49 5.71
N ALA A 57 10.19 -16.04 5.38
CA ALA A 57 10.33 -17.01 4.31
C ALA A 57 9.45 -18.28 4.47
N PRO A 58 9.32 -18.90 5.65
CA PRO A 58 8.42 -20.04 5.81
C PRO A 58 6.94 -19.68 5.65
N TYR A 59 6.52 -18.48 6.04
CA TYR A 59 5.15 -17.98 5.83
C TYR A 59 4.87 -17.73 4.35
N ALA A 60 5.82 -17.09 3.65
CA ALA A 60 5.73 -16.91 2.20
C ALA A 60 5.68 -18.25 1.45
N ALA A 61 6.38 -19.27 1.92
CA ALA A 61 6.30 -20.62 1.35
C ALA A 61 4.89 -21.21 1.48
N ALA A 62 4.28 -21.14 2.65
CA ALA A 62 2.91 -21.61 2.87
C ALA A 62 1.89 -20.88 1.97
N ARG A 63 2.07 -19.57 1.76
CA ARG A 63 1.22 -18.78 0.86
C ARG A 63 1.39 -19.21 -0.60
N ARG A 64 2.64 -19.49 -1.05
CA ARG A 64 2.88 -20.05 -2.37
C ARG A 64 2.25 -21.43 -2.56
N ASP A 65 2.25 -22.26 -1.52
CA ASP A 65 1.58 -23.57 -1.55
C ASP A 65 0.05 -23.41 -1.73
N ALA A 66 -0.57 -22.42 -1.08
CA ALA A 66 -1.99 -22.12 -1.24
C ALA A 66 -2.32 -21.66 -2.67
N VAL A 67 -1.51 -20.77 -3.25
CA VAL A 67 -1.66 -20.35 -4.66
C VAL A 67 -1.49 -21.55 -5.60
N SER A 68 -0.47 -22.37 -5.37
CA SER A 68 -0.21 -23.57 -6.18
C SER A 68 -1.38 -24.54 -6.17
N ALA A 69 -2.03 -24.71 -5.02
CA ALA A 69 -3.19 -25.59 -4.88
C ALA A 69 -4.44 -25.04 -5.59
N ALA A 70 -4.59 -23.71 -5.63
CA ALA A 70 -5.74 -23.05 -6.25
C ALA A 70 -5.71 -23.06 -7.79
N PHE A 71 -4.52 -23.11 -8.40
CA PHE A 71 -4.35 -23.01 -9.86
C PHE A 71 -3.61 -24.23 -10.46
N PRO A 72 -4.12 -25.46 -10.29
CA PRO A 72 -3.43 -26.66 -10.76
C PRO A 72 -3.24 -26.65 -12.28
N GLY A 73 -2.00 -26.96 -12.72
CA GLY A 73 -1.65 -27.06 -14.14
C GLY A 73 -1.59 -25.72 -14.91
N LYS A 74 -1.70 -24.59 -14.23
CA LYS A 74 -1.56 -23.26 -14.82
C LYS A 74 -0.21 -22.67 -14.52
N ARG A 75 0.45 -22.07 -15.51
CA ARG A 75 1.65 -21.28 -15.25
C ARG A 75 1.25 -19.89 -14.78
N LEU A 76 1.77 -19.47 -13.60
CA LEU A 76 1.43 -18.20 -12.99
C LEU A 76 2.65 -17.29 -12.98
N VAL A 77 2.44 -16.01 -13.25
CA VAL A 77 3.48 -14.98 -13.33
C VAL A 77 3.12 -13.81 -12.43
N ILE A 78 3.94 -13.57 -11.40
CA ILE A 78 3.73 -12.53 -10.40
C ILE A 78 4.89 -11.53 -10.48
N PRO A 79 4.76 -10.43 -11.22
CA PRO A 79 5.81 -9.41 -11.30
C PRO A 79 5.89 -8.56 -10.04
N ALA A 80 7.11 -8.15 -9.69
CA ALA A 80 7.36 -7.16 -8.65
C ALA A 80 6.93 -5.74 -9.05
N GLY A 81 6.83 -5.50 -10.34
CA GLY A 81 6.67 -4.18 -10.94
C GLY A 81 8.02 -3.51 -11.25
N SER A 82 7.93 -2.38 -11.94
CA SER A 82 9.08 -1.59 -12.40
C SER A 82 9.11 -0.23 -11.72
N TYR A 83 10.23 0.49 -11.86
CA TYR A 83 10.28 1.90 -11.46
C TYR A 83 9.20 2.71 -12.17
N LYS A 84 8.61 3.66 -11.44
CA LYS A 84 7.66 4.65 -12.00
C LYS A 84 8.37 5.98 -12.15
N GLN A 85 8.41 6.50 -13.37
CA GLN A 85 9.05 7.77 -13.65
C GLN A 85 8.35 8.91 -12.91
N ARG A 86 9.12 9.68 -12.15
CA ARG A 86 8.68 10.90 -11.48
C ARG A 86 8.80 12.11 -12.43
N SER A 87 9.98 12.28 -13.02
CA SER A 87 10.24 13.35 -14.00
C SER A 87 11.52 13.08 -14.78
N ASN A 88 11.48 13.18 -16.12
CA ASN A 88 12.62 12.98 -17.03
C ASN A 88 13.41 11.69 -16.74
N ASP A 89 14.54 11.81 -16.04
CA ASP A 89 15.48 10.77 -15.69
C ASP A 89 15.50 10.45 -14.17
N THR A 90 14.42 10.80 -13.49
CA THR A 90 14.26 10.58 -12.05
C THR A 90 13.00 9.76 -11.79
N ASP A 91 13.14 8.70 -11.01
CA ASP A 91 12.06 7.80 -10.64
C ASP A 91 11.56 8.06 -9.22
N TYR A 92 10.33 7.63 -8.93
CA TYR A 92 9.86 7.46 -7.57
C TYR A 92 10.60 6.30 -6.89
N PRO A 93 10.72 6.31 -5.56
CA PRO A 93 11.20 5.14 -4.83
C PRO A 93 10.43 3.88 -5.25
N PHE A 94 11.16 2.79 -5.48
CA PHE A 94 10.53 1.54 -5.84
C PHE A 94 9.78 0.95 -4.65
N ARG A 95 8.57 0.50 -4.89
CA ARG A 95 7.77 -0.31 -3.99
C ARG A 95 7.26 -1.53 -4.77
N ALA A 96 7.63 -2.72 -4.31
CA ALA A 96 7.18 -3.94 -4.94
C ALA A 96 5.66 -4.08 -4.86
N HIS A 97 5.07 -4.74 -5.86
CA HIS A 97 3.67 -5.12 -5.84
C HIS A 97 3.33 -5.93 -4.59
N SER A 98 2.23 -5.61 -3.92
CA SER A 98 1.88 -6.20 -2.62
C SER A 98 1.73 -7.73 -2.66
N ALA A 99 1.15 -8.29 -3.72
CA ALA A 99 1.08 -9.74 -3.90
C ALA A 99 2.47 -10.38 -4.10
N PHE A 100 3.39 -9.71 -4.82
CA PHE A 100 4.77 -10.17 -4.96
C PHE A 100 5.46 -10.20 -3.59
N ALA A 101 5.40 -9.12 -2.83
CA ALA A 101 5.99 -9.04 -1.50
C ALA A 101 5.40 -10.09 -0.54
N HIS A 102 4.08 -10.30 -0.58
CA HIS A 102 3.37 -11.30 0.21
C HIS A 102 3.78 -12.73 -0.10
N LEU A 103 3.97 -13.05 -1.39
CA LEU A 103 4.30 -14.41 -1.85
C LEU A 103 5.80 -14.73 -1.82
N THR A 104 6.68 -13.72 -1.85
CA THR A 104 8.13 -13.93 -1.79
C THR A 104 8.70 -13.71 -0.40
N GLY A 105 8.08 -12.83 0.40
CA GLY A 105 8.68 -12.26 1.60
C GLY A 105 9.76 -11.21 1.28
N TRP A 106 9.89 -10.79 0.02
CA TRP A 106 10.84 -9.78 -0.42
C TRP A 106 10.12 -8.45 -0.63
N ALA A 107 10.39 -7.50 0.22
CA ALA A 107 9.57 -6.31 0.39
C ALA A 107 10.31 -5.02 -0.07
N SER A 108 10.63 -4.10 0.84
CA SER A 108 11.24 -2.81 0.51
C SER A 108 12.64 -2.91 -0.10
N ASP A 109 13.33 -4.01 0.13
CA ASP A 109 14.68 -4.31 -0.37
C ASP A 109 14.69 -5.10 -1.69
N SER A 110 13.53 -5.31 -2.30
CA SER A 110 13.41 -6.08 -3.54
C SER A 110 13.96 -5.32 -4.75
N VAL A 111 14.40 -6.10 -5.74
CA VAL A 111 14.93 -5.57 -7.01
C VAL A 111 13.77 -5.36 -7.98
N PRO A 112 13.65 -4.15 -8.58
CA PRO A 112 12.64 -3.90 -9.63
C PRO A 112 12.74 -4.90 -10.78
N ASP A 113 11.65 -5.09 -11.50
CA ASP A 113 11.50 -6.00 -12.63
C ASP A 113 11.67 -7.50 -12.30
N SER A 114 11.77 -7.85 -11.00
CA SER A 114 11.78 -9.25 -10.57
C SER A 114 10.44 -9.91 -10.82
N VAL A 115 10.46 -11.22 -11.10
CA VAL A 115 9.26 -12.00 -11.44
C VAL A 115 9.26 -13.33 -10.70
N LEU A 116 8.20 -13.60 -9.93
CA LEU A 116 7.97 -14.91 -9.33
C LEU A 116 7.11 -15.75 -10.27
N VAL A 117 7.62 -16.91 -10.66
CA VAL A 117 6.95 -17.81 -11.61
C VAL A 117 6.62 -19.15 -10.94
N PHE A 118 5.39 -19.58 -11.10
CA PHE A 118 4.90 -20.91 -10.73
C PHE A 118 4.81 -21.75 -12.00
N GLN A 119 5.77 -22.66 -12.20
CA GLN A 119 5.77 -23.60 -13.32
C GLN A 119 5.04 -24.87 -12.93
N PRO A 120 3.95 -25.27 -13.60
CA PRO A 120 3.25 -26.50 -13.27
C PRO A 120 4.17 -27.71 -13.52
N ARG A 121 4.12 -28.69 -12.61
CA ARG A 121 4.88 -29.94 -12.73
C ARG A 121 4.18 -30.88 -13.69
N GLU A 122 4.94 -31.48 -14.60
CA GLU A 122 4.41 -32.43 -15.59
C GLU A 122 3.95 -33.77 -14.99
N ASP A 123 4.59 -34.18 -13.89
CA ASP A 123 4.41 -35.49 -13.26
C ASP A 123 3.46 -35.48 -12.05
N ALA A 124 2.93 -34.30 -11.68
CA ALA A 124 2.05 -34.15 -10.53
C ALA A 124 0.68 -33.62 -10.96
N ALA A 125 -0.39 -34.25 -10.48
CA ALA A 125 -1.76 -33.80 -10.71
C ALA A 125 -2.05 -32.41 -10.11
N SER A 126 -1.18 -31.94 -9.20
CA SER A 126 -1.17 -30.60 -8.62
C SER A 126 0.23 -30.27 -8.14
N GLY A 127 0.58 -29.00 -8.20
CA GLY A 127 1.85 -28.50 -7.70
C GLY A 127 2.67 -27.77 -8.75
N HIS A 128 3.54 -26.90 -8.26
CA HIS A 128 4.41 -26.07 -9.10
C HIS A 128 5.84 -26.14 -8.61
N ASP A 129 6.77 -25.99 -9.53
CA ASP A 129 8.14 -25.55 -9.25
C ASP A 129 8.12 -24.02 -9.28
N VAL A 130 8.52 -23.41 -8.17
CA VAL A 130 8.48 -21.95 -8.04
C VAL A 130 9.88 -21.39 -8.15
N THR A 131 10.08 -20.43 -9.05
CA THR A 131 11.37 -19.77 -9.29
C THR A 131 11.19 -18.25 -9.26
N LEU A 132 12.10 -17.56 -8.58
CA LEU A 132 12.19 -16.11 -8.57
C LEU A 132 13.26 -15.67 -9.56
N TYR A 133 12.83 -14.99 -10.62
CA TYR A 133 13.71 -14.38 -11.61
C TYR A 133 14.02 -12.96 -11.20
N LEU A 134 15.30 -12.59 -11.17
CA LEU A 134 15.74 -11.25 -10.82
C LEU A 134 17.02 -10.86 -11.55
N ARG A 135 17.25 -9.56 -11.66
CA ARG A 135 18.52 -9.01 -12.13
C ARG A 135 19.51 -9.01 -10.98
N GLU A 136 20.45 -9.93 -11.02
CA GLU A 136 21.53 -9.97 -10.03
C GLU A 136 22.54 -8.83 -10.22
N ARG A 137 23.51 -8.73 -9.34
CA ARG A 137 24.60 -7.77 -9.43
C ARG A 137 25.38 -7.92 -10.74
N ALA A 138 25.70 -6.80 -11.36
CA ALA A 138 26.43 -6.77 -12.63
C ALA A 138 27.88 -7.23 -12.43
N ASP A 139 28.45 -7.88 -13.48
CA ASP A 139 29.90 -8.06 -13.57
C ASP A 139 30.56 -6.68 -13.81
N ARG A 140 31.61 -6.39 -13.06
CA ARG A 140 32.35 -5.11 -13.14
C ARG A 140 33.02 -4.86 -14.50
N THR A 141 33.12 -5.86 -15.35
CA THR A 141 33.62 -5.75 -16.72
C THR A 141 32.55 -5.33 -17.73
N THR A 142 31.29 -5.35 -17.34
CA THR A 142 30.16 -5.02 -18.24
C THR A 142 29.78 -3.55 -18.17
N ALA A 143 29.19 -3.04 -19.25
CA ALA A 143 28.66 -1.69 -19.30
C ALA A 143 27.51 -1.46 -18.32
N GLU A 144 26.77 -2.48 -17.92
CA GLU A 144 25.71 -2.41 -16.93
C GLU A 144 26.24 -1.91 -15.58
N PHE A 145 27.44 -2.30 -15.18
CA PHE A 145 28.03 -1.91 -13.90
C PHE A 145 28.15 -0.37 -13.74
N TYR A 146 28.59 0.33 -14.80
CA TYR A 146 28.92 1.76 -14.73
C TYR A 146 28.12 2.66 -15.68
N GLY A 147 27.47 2.10 -16.69
CA GLY A 147 26.88 2.86 -17.79
C GLY A 147 25.39 3.17 -17.64
N ASP A 148 24.71 2.47 -16.76
CA ASP A 148 23.28 2.67 -16.52
C ASP A 148 23.04 3.28 -15.14
N ALA A 149 22.49 4.49 -15.10
CA ALA A 149 22.25 5.22 -13.85
C ALA A 149 21.07 4.67 -13.05
N THR A 150 20.20 3.89 -13.66
CA THR A 150 18.99 3.32 -13.02
C THR A 150 19.29 2.02 -12.31
N ILE A 151 20.12 1.16 -12.93
CA ILE A 151 20.39 -0.19 -12.44
C ILE A 151 21.88 -0.46 -12.15
N GLY A 152 22.78 0.41 -12.62
CA GLY A 152 24.23 0.23 -12.47
C GLY A 152 24.69 0.37 -11.04
N GLU A 153 25.40 -0.63 -10.53
CA GLU A 153 25.88 -0.62 -9.14
C GLU A 153 26.83 0.52 -8.81
N PHE A 154 27.50 1.06 -9.81
CA PHE A 154 28.36 2.24 -9.67
C PHE A 154 27.55 3.50 -9.28
N TRP A 155 26.23 3.48 -9.56
CA TRP A 155 25.32 4.59 -9.33
C TRP A 155 24.45 4.39 -8.07
N ILE A 156 23.86 3.19 -7.93
CA ILE A 156 22.84 2.91 -6.91
C ILE A 156 23.30 1.95 -5.81
N GLY A 157 24.54 1.44 -5.90
CA GLY A 157 25.04 0.41 -4.98
C GLY A 157 24.81 -1.01 -5.47
N PRO A 158 25.35 -2.02 -4.76
CA PRO A 158 25.33 -3.40 -5.20
C PRO A 158 23.94 -4.03 -5.06
N ARG A 159 23.47 -4.65 -6.14
CA ARG A 159 22.35 -5.59 -6.09
C ARG A 159 22.79 -6.92 -5.44
N PRO A 160 21.86 -7.72 -4.90
CA PRO A 160 22.19 -9.03 -4.33
C PRO A 160 22.59 -10.04 -5.42
N ALA A 161 23.33 -11.09 -5.02
CA ALA A 161 23.58 -12.25 -5.86
C ALA A 161 22.41 -13.23 -5.79
N LEU A 162 22.19 -14.02 -6.85
CA LEU A 162 21.13 -15.03 -6.93
C LEU A 162 21.16 -15.98 -5.72
N ALA A 163 22.33 -16.54 -5.41
CA ALA A 163 22.48 -17.47 -4.30
C ALA A 163 22.15 -16.84 -2.93
N GLY A 164 22.47 -15.54 -2.75
CA GLY A 164 22.12 -14.80 -1.54
C GLY A 164 20.62 -14.66 -1.38
N VAL A 165 19.92 -14.28 -2.44
CA VAL A 165 18.45 -14.15 -2.44
C VAL A 165 17.78 -15.52 -2.24
N ALA A 166 18.29 -16.56 -2.88
CA ALA A 166 17.75 -17.92 -2.70
C ALA A 166 17.87 -18.40 -1.24
N ALA A 167 18.99 -18.14 -0.59
CA ALA A 167 19.18 -18.50 0.82
C ALA A 167 18.28 -17.70 1.76
N ASP A 168 18.16 -16.39 1.51
CA ASP A 168 17.37 -15.46 2.30
C ASP A 168 15.85 -15.76 2.22
N LEU A 169 15.34 -15.94 1.01
CA LEU A 169 13.90 -16.12 0.78
C LEU A 169 13.44 -17.60 0.79
N GLY A 170 14.38 -18.53 0.74
CA GLY A 170 14.04 -19.96 0.65
C GLY A 170 13.27 -20.31 -0.61
N VAL A 171 13.60 -19.67 -1.74
CA VAL A 171 13.03 -19.94 -3.06
C VAL A 171 14.14 -20.00 -4.10
N PRO A 172 14.11 -20.96 -5.04
CA PRO A 172 15.06 -21.01 -6.15
C PRO A 172 15.07 -19.71 -6.95
N THR A 173 16.25 -19.26 -7.38
CA THR A 173 16.43 -18.04 -8.16
C THR A 173 17.09 -18.31 -9.50
N ALA A 174 16.78 -17.48 -10.50
CA ALA A 174 17.43 -17.47 -11.81
C ALA A 174 17.60 -16.00 -12.29
N HIS A 175 18.47 -15.79 -13.28
CA HIS A 175 18.65 -14.46 -13.85
C HIS A 175 17.42 -14.06 -14.66
N ILE A 176 17.07 -12.78 -14.63
CA ILE A 176 15.85 -12.27 -15.32
C ILE A 176 15.89 -12.52 -16.84
N ASP A 177 17.06 -12.56 -17.45
CA ASP A 177 17.22 -12.84 -18.89
C ASP A 177 16.86 -14.28 -19.27
N GLU A 178 16.74 -15.18 -18.29
CA GLU A 178 16.24 -16.55 -18.49
C GLU A 178 14.71 -16.64 -18.46
N PHE A 179 14.04 -15.58 -17.99
CA PHE A 179 12.59 -15.54 -17.97
C PHE A 179 12.05 -15.26 -19.38
N THR A 180 11.10 -16.08 -19.79
CA THR A 180 10.34 -15.88 -21.05
C THR A 180 8.88 -16.06 -20.76
N ALA A 181 8.07 -15.05 -21.12
CA ALA A 181 6.61 -15.15 -21.09
C ALA A 181 6.13 -16.20 -22.09
N ALA A 182 5.10 -16.95 -21.74
CA ALA A 182 4.53 -17.99 -22.58
C ALA A 182 3.04 -17.69 -22.88
N GLU A 183 2.57 -18.17 -24.01
CA GLU A 183 1.15 -18.11 -24.34
C GLU A 183 0.34 -18.94 -23.32
N GLY A 184 -0.67 -18.32 -22.71
CA GLY A 184 -1.51 -18.96 -21.69
C GLY A 184 -1.02 -18.76 -20.25
N ASP A 185 0.03 -17.95 -20.03
CA ASP A 185 0.40 -17.48 -18.69
C ASP A 185 -0.77 -16.75 -18.05
N LEU A 186 -1.05 -17.06 -16.78
CA LEU A 186 -1.89 -16.23 -15.93
C LEU A 186 -1.00 -15.19 -15.26
N VAL A 187 -1.11 -13.95 -15.70
CA VAL A 187 -0.29 -12.84 -15.20
C VAL A 187 -1.09 -12.04 -14.19
N LEU A 188 -0.48 -11.72 -13.05
CA LEU A 188 -1.09 -10.87 -12.03
C LEU A 188 -1.52 -9.53 -12.67
N ASP A 189 -2.67 -9.01 -12.25
CA ASP A 189 -3.36 -7.82 -12.76
C ASP A 189 -3.94 -7.94 -14.20
N GLU A 190 -3.57 -8.98 -14.95
CA GLU A 190 -4.16 -9.28 -16.25
C GLU A 190 -5.20 -10.40 -16.14
N ASP A 191 -4.96 -11.38 -15.26
CA ASP A 191 -5.92 -12.45 -14.97
C ASP A 191 -6.74 -12.12 -13.72
N ALA A 192 -8.05 -11.97 -13.89
CA ALA A 192 -8.94 -11.53 -12.83
C ALA A 192 -9.09 -12.56 -11.69
N ASP A 193 -9.03 -13.85 -11.99
CA ASP A 193 -9.18 -14.90 -10.98
C ASP A 193 -7.93 -15.01 -10.12
N LEU A 194 -6.74 -14.94 -10.73
CA LEU A 194 -5.47 -14.91 -10.00
C LEU A 194 -5.38 -13.67 -9.12
N THR A 195 -5.66 -12.50 -9.68
CA THR A 195 -5.59 -11.21 -8.98
C THR A 195 -6.55 -11.18 -7.78
N ARG A 196 -7.77 -11.66 -7.96
CA ARG A 196 -8.74 -11.80 -6.88
C ARG A 196 -8.26 -12.77 -5.81
N PHE A 197 -7.82 -13.96 -6.19
CA PHE A 197 -7.38 -15.00 -5.25
C PHE A 197 -6.24 -14.51 -4.35
N VAL A 198 -5.20 -13.87 -4.91
CA VAL A 198 -4.08 -13.36 -4.11
C VAL A 198 -4.48 -12.16 -3.24
N SER A 199 -5.56 -11.44 -3.60
CA SER A 199 -6.16 -10.43 -2.75
C SER A 199 -6.91 -11.04 -1.57
N GLU A 200 -7.75 -12.05 -1.83
CA GLU A 200 -8.51 -12.78 -0.80
C GLU A 200 -7.60 -13.56 0.17
N LEU A 201 -6.49 -14.09 -0.33
CA LEU A 201 -5.48 -14.80 0.50
C LEU A 201 -4.92 -13.92 1.63
N ARG A 202 -4.96 -12.59 1.48
CA ARG A 202 -4.49 -11.64 2.49
C ARG A 202 -5.54 -11.26 3.54
N LEU A 203 -6.80 -11.70 3.41
CA LEU A 203 -7.85 -11.35 4.37
C LEU A 203 -7.53 -11.84 5.80
N VAL A 204 -7.03 -13.07 5.93
CA VAL A 204 -6.66 -13.64 7.23
C VAL A 204 -5.13 -13.63 7.37
N LYS A 205 -4.64 -12.79 8.27
CA LYS A 205 -3.21 -12.58 8.53
C LYS A 205 -2.64 -13.72 9.37
N ASP A 206 -1.47 -14.18 9.01
CA ASP A 206 -0.68 -15.10 9.83
C ASP A 206 0.05 -14.38 10.98
N GLU A 207 0.74 -15.13 11.84
CA GLU A 207 1.41 -14.57 13.01
C GLU A 207 2.52 -13.58 12.67
N TYR A 208 3.23 -13.80 11.55
CA TYR A 208 4.25 -12.87 11.09
C TYR A 208 3.62 -11.54 10.67
N GLU A 209 2.57 -11.57 9.86
CA GLU A 209 1.83 -10.39 9.41
C GLU A 209 1.28 -9.58 10.58
N ILE A 210 0.67 -10.25 11.56
CA ILE A 210 0.18 -9.61 12.79
C ILE A 210 1.32 -8.94 13.57
N ALA A 211 2.50 -9.57 13.65
CA ALA A 211 3.66 -8.97 14.31
C ALA A 211 4.15 -7.71 13.57
N GLN A 212 4.15 -7.72 12.23
CA GLN A 212 4.53 -6.55 11.42
C GLN A 212 3.52 -5.40 11.57
N LEU A 213 2.23 -5.69 11.54
CA LEU A 213 1.19 -4.69 11.79
C LEU A 213 1.30 -4.08 13.19
N ARG A 214 1.59 -4.87 14.21
CA ARG A 214 1.87 -4.36 15.57
C ARG A 214 3.08 -3.45 15.61
N LEU A 215 4.14 -3.78 14.85
CA LEU A 215 5.32 -2.92 14.71
C LEU A 215 4.95 -1.60 14.04
N ALA A 216 4.23 -1.63 12.92
CA ALA A 216 3.76 -0.44 12.20
C ALA A 216 2.93 0.48 13.12
N VAL A 217 1.97 -0.08 13.85
CA VAL A 217 1.16 0.65 14.85
C VAL A 217 2.04 1.28 15.95
N ALA A 218 3.03 0.55 16.45
CA ALA A 218 3.90 1.08 17.52
C ALA A 218 4.79 2.23 17.03
N VAL A 219 5.30 2.15 15.79
CA VAL A 219 6.07 3.26 15.18
C VAL A 219 5.17 4.46 14.91
N THR A 220 3.97 4.23 14.38
CA THR A 220 2.98 5.27 14.13
C THR A 220 2.61 6.01 15.43
N ALA A 221 2.36 5.28 16.52
CA ALA A 221 2.07 5.89 17.82
C ALA A 221 3.19 6.84 18.29
N ARG A 222 4.47 6.45 18.10
CA ARG A 222 5.60 7.35 18.39
C ARG A 222 5.62 8.59 17.50
N GLY A 223 5.21 8.46 16.24
CA GLY A 223 5.04 9.61 15.33
C GLY A 223 4.01 10.61 15.83
N PHE A 224 2.89 10.13 16.39
CA PHE A 224 1.90 10.99 17.04
C PHE A 224 2.43 11.63 18.31
N ASP A 225 3.22 10.93 19.14
CA ASP A 225 3.88 11.51 20.31
C ASP A 225 4.85 12.65 19.90
N ASP A 226 5.61 12.45 18.80
CA ASP A 226 6.50 13.49 18.28
C ASP A 226 5.72 14.72 17.81
N ILE A 227 4.59 14.54 17.11
CA ILE A 227 3.71 15.63 16.69
C ILE A 227 3.21 16.42 17.90
N VAL A 228 2.69 15.74 18.92
CA VAL A 228 2.18 16.38 20.15
C VAL A 228 3.28 17.17 20.84
N ALA A 229 4.50 16.63 20.91
CA ALA A 229 5.65 17.32 21.52
C ALA A 229 6.08 18.55 20.72
N ASP A 230 5.95 18.52 19.40
CA ASP A 230 6.38 19.64 18.53
C ASP A 230 5.27 20.65 18.24
N LEU A 231 4.00 20.32 18.55
CA LEU A 231 2.85 21.16 18.28
C LEU A 231 2.99 22.62 18.79
N PRO A 232 3.57 22.89 19.98
CA PRO A 232 3.78 24.26 20.44
C PRO A 232 4.69 25.13 19.55
N ARG A 233 5.57 24.49 18.76
CA ARG A 233 6.43 25.20 17.78
C ARG A 233 5.76 25.36 16.43
N ILE A 234 4.78 24.49 16.14
CA ILE A 234 4.05 24.47 14.86
C ILE A 234 2.96 25.54 14.84
N ILE A 235 2.38 25.84 16.00
CA ILE A 235 1.32 26.86 16.14
C ILE A 235 1.77 28.17 15.50
N ASP A 236 0.87 28.79 14.74
CA ASP A 236 1.07 30.06 14.02
C ASP A 236 2.13 30.03 12.90
N THR A 237 2.70 28.87 12.58
CA THR A 237 3.54 28.73 11.39
C THR A 237 2.69 28.83 10.12
N PRO A 238 3.11 29.58 9.07
CA PRO A 238 2.30 29.74 7.85
C PRO A 238 1.91 28.43 7.15
N ARG A 239 2.66 27.34 7.37
CA ARG A 239 2.40 26.00 6.85
C ARG A 239 2.43 24.99 7.98
N GLY A 240 1.68 25.26 9.04
CA GLY A 240 1.66 24.41 10.23
C GLY A 240 1.24 22.96 9.94
N GLU A 241 0.28 22.77 9.05
CA GLU A 241 -0.16 21.43 8.62
C GLU A 241 1.02 20.65 7.98
N ARG A 242 1.83 21.30 7.11
CA ARG A 242 3.03 20.66 6.53
C ARG A 242 4.13 20.42 7.56
N ALA A 243 4.21 21.23 8.60
CA ALA A 243 5.15 20.98 9.67
C ALA A 243 4.74 19.72 10.45
N VAL A 244 3.44 19.48 10.69
CA VAL A 244 2.93 18.25 11.26
C VAL A 244 3.26 17.04 10.38
N GLU A 245 2.95 17.11 9.08
CA GLU A 245 3.34 16.08 8.09
C GLU A 245 4.85 15.79 8.15
N GLY A 246 5.68 16.83 8.14
CA GLY A 246 7.15 16.68 8.18
C GLY A 246 7.66 16.02 9.46
N VAL A 247 7.06 16.28 10.62
CA VAL A 247 7.39 15.60 11.89
C VAL A 247 7.06 14.11 11.80
N PHE A 248 5.88 13.77 11.29
CA PHE A 248 5.48 12.38 11.11
C PHE A 248 6.38 11.65 10.11
N HIS A 249 6.61 12.27 8.94
CA HIS A 249 7.49 11.74 7.90
C HIS A 249 8.90 11.43 8.43
N HIS A 250 9.44 12.29 9.28
CA HIS A 250 10.75 12.06 9.91
C HIS A 250 10.77 10.75 10.71
N ARG A 251 9.74 10.51 11.54
CA ARG A 251 9.61 9.26 12.30
C ARG A 251 9.44 8.05 11.39
N ALA A 252 8.54 8.15 10.42
CA ALA A 252 8.25 7.08 9.48
C ALA A 252 9.50 6.65 8.70
N ARG A 253 10.35 7.63 8.33
CA ARG A 253 11.55 7.36 7.55
C ARG A 253 12.73 6.84 8.37
N ILE A 254 12.79 7.12 9.67
CA ILE A 254 13.85 6.60 10.55
C ILE A 254 13.55 5.17 11.02
N GLU A 255 12.29 4.86 11.32
CA GLU A 255 11.92 3.59 11.96
C GLU A 255 11.10 2.67 11.06
N GLY A 256 10.88 3.05 9.80
CA GLY A 256 10.16 2.27 8.79
C GLY A 256 10.67 2.54 7.39
N ASN A 257 9.98 1.99 6.40
CA ASN A 257 10.22 2.28 4.99
C ASN A 257 9.78 3.71 4.61
N GLY A 258 8.70 4.18 5.24
CA GLY A 258 8.13 5.50 5.00
C GLY A 258 6.69 5.60 5.48
N GLU A 259 5.96 6.54 4.91
CA GLU A 259 4.52 6.67 5.10
C GLU A 259 3.80 5.65 4.21
N GLY A 260 2.78 4.98 4.76
CA GLY A 260 1.97 4.02 4.02
C GLY A 260 0.97 4.66 3.05
N TYR A 261 0.65 5.92 3.31
CA TYR A 261 -0.20 6.79 2.49
C TYR A 261 0.13 8.26 2.79
N ASP A 262 -0.34 9.17 1.93
CA ASP A 262 -0.10 10.60 2.12
C ASP A 262 -0.74 11.07 3.44
N THR A 263 0.08 11.56 4.37
CA THR A 263 -0.37 12.05 5.68
C THR A 263 -1.41 13.16 5.50
N ILE A 264 -2.52 13.05 6.20
CA ILE A 264 -3.52 14.10 6.35
C ILE A 264 -3.24 14.86 7.65
N ALA A 265 -3.00 16.16 7.54
CA ALA A 265 -2.86 17.06 8.68
C ALA A 265 -3.81 18.25 8.46
N ALA A 266 -5.01 18.17 8.99
CA ALA A 266 -6.10 19.07 8.67
C ALA A 266 -6.53 19.89 9.89
N SER A 267 -6.22 21.19 9.90
CA SER A 267 -6.54 22.10 10.99
C SER A 267 -7.83 22.89 10.70
N GLY A 268 -8.68 23.05 11.71
CA GLY A 268 -9.91 23.81 11.62
C GLY A 268 -10.82 23.32 10.49
N PRO A 269 -11.25 24.21 9.56
CA PRO A 269 -12.18 23.84 8.48
C PRO A 269 -11.63 22.77 7.51
N HIS A 270 -10.32 22.61 7.38
CA HIS A 270 -9.72 21.61 6.51
C HIS A 270 -10.05 20.19 6.96
N ALA A 271 -10.30 19.97 8.25
CA ALA A 271 -10.73 18.67 8.79
C ALA A 271 -12.09 18.19 8.26
N CYS A 272 -12.83 19.04 7.55
CA CYS A 272 -14.07 18.65 6.86
C CYS A 272 -13.83 18.04 5.47
N TYR A 273 -12.58 18.00 4.99
CA TYR A 273 -12.18 17.37 3.73
C TYR A 273 -11.46 16.07 4.03
N LEU A 274 -12.09 14.96 3.75
CA LEU A 274 -11.64 13.62 4.18
C LEU A 274 -10.20 13.28 3.73
N HIS A 275 -9.80 13.66 2.53
CA HIS A 275 -8.45 13.44 2.01
C HIS A 275 -7.71 14.77 1.79
N TRP A 276 -7.56 15.54 2.88
CA TRP A 276 -6.81 16.80 2.86
C TRP A 276 -5.31 16.55 2.93
N THR A 277 -4.71 16.15 1.82
CA THR A 277 -3.26 15.87 1.69
C THR A 277 -2.44 17.08 1.24
N ARG A 278 -3.08 18.22 0.94
CA ARG A 278 -2.37 19.46 0.58
C ARG A 278 -1.59 20.05 1.74
N ASN A 279 -2.10 19.90 2.94
CA ASN A 279 -1.49 20.31 4.21
C ASN A 279 -0.90 21.72 4.15
N ASP A 280 -1.61 22.69 3.53
CA ASP A 280 -1.09 24.03 3.28
C ASP A 280 -1.64 25.11 4.23
N GLY A 281 -2.38 24.69 5.27
CA GLY A 281 -2.98 25.57 6.27
C GLY A 281 -2.10 25.86 7.47
N THR A 282 -2.57 26.85 8.25
CA THR A 282 -2.00 27.25 9.54
C THR A 282 -2.68 26.49 10.67
N VAL A 283 -1.93 26.07 11.67
CA VAL A 283 -2.45 25.45 12.90
C VAL A 283 -2.70 26.54 13.93
N VAL A 284 -3.97 26.76 14.30
CA VAL A 284 -4.41 27.91 15.11
C VAL A 284 -4.95 27.44 16.47
N PRO A 285 -4.53 28.09 17.59
CA PRO A 285 -5.10 27.79 18.92
C PRO A 285 -6.62 28.00 18.96
N GLY A 286 -7.32 27.04 19.55
CA GLY A 286 -8.79 27.03 19.63
C GLY A 286 -9.46 26.17 18.57
N ASP A 287 -8.77 25.86 17.49
CA ASP A 287 -9.21 24.88 16.50
C ASP A 287 -8.91 23.43 16.96
N LEU A 288 -9.50 22.49 16.26
CA LEU A 288 -9.07 21.10 16.25
C LEU A 288 -8.11 20.88 15.09
N ILE A 289 -7.17 19.96 15.27
CA ILE A 289 -6.39 19.38 14.18
C ILE A 289 -6.70 17.89 14.11
N LEU A 290 -7.11 17.42 12.94
CA LEU A 290 -7.23 16.01 12.59
C LEU A 290 -5.95 15.59 11.90
N ILE A 291 -5.35 14.52 12.38
CA ILE A 291 -4.15 13.92 11.81
C ILE A 291 -4.48 12.47 11.50
N ASP A 292 -4.28 12.08 10.26
CA ASP A 292 -4.45 10.72 9.77
C ASP A 292 -3.15 10.30 9.09
N ALA A 293 -2.49 9.30 9.68
CA ALA A 293 -1.15 8.91 9.28
C ALA A 293 -0.82 7.47 9.69
N GLY A 294 -0.06 6.79 8.86
CA GLY A 294 0.38 5.43 9.11
C GLY A 294 1.79 5.18 8.59
N VAL A 295 2.59 4.48 9.38
CA VAL A 295 3.95 4.06 8.98
C VAL A 295 3.85 2.74 8.22
N GLU A 296 4.47 2.69 7.04
CA GLU A 296 4.82 1.47 6.34
C GLU A 296 6.18 0.99 6.86
N VAL A 297 6.26 -0.18 7.45
CA VAL A 297 7.53 -0.78 7.89
C VAL A 297 8.25 -1.46 6.73
N ASP A 298 9.52 -1.87 6.91
CA ASP A 298 10.35 -2.44 5.84
C ASP A 298 9.73 -3.68 5.16
N SER A 299 8.85 -4.39 5.86
CA SER A 299 8.08 -5.51 5.31
C SER A 299 6.85 -5.10 4.50
N LEU A 300 6.63 -3.79 4.30
CA LEU A 300 5.51 -3.11 3.63
C LEU A 300 4.16 -3.21 4.36
N TYR A 301 4.10 -3.79 5.57
CA TYR A 301 2.89 -3.71 6.38
C TYR A 301 2.73 -2.30 6.92
N THR A 302 1.52 -1.76 6.80
CA THR A 302 1.22 -0.39 7.15
C THR A 302 0.23 -0.29 8.31
N ALA A 303 0.36 0.74 9.14
CA ALA A 303 -0.64 1.14 10.10
C ALA A 303 -1.54 2.22 9.51
N ASP A 304 -2.68 2.41 10.16
CA ASP A 304 -3.65 3.46 9.81
C ASP A 304 -4.27 3.98 11.11
N ILE A 305 -3.95 5.23 11.45
CA ILE A 305 -4.37 5.84 12.71
C ILE A 305 -4.79 7.28 12.50
N THR A 306 -6.06 7.58 12.80
CA THR A 306 -6.55 8.95 12.89
C THR A 306 -6.65 9.42 14.33
N ARG A 307 -6.21 10.65 14.63
CA ARG A 307 -6.42 11.35 15.91
C ARG A 307 -6.81 12.81 15.68
N THR A 308 -7.83 13.24 16.41
CA THR A 308 -8.26 14.64 16.45
C THR A 308 -7.90 15.26 17.80
N LEU A 309 -7.13 16.33 17.77
CA LEU A 309 -6.57 16.96 18.94
C LEU A 309 -7.01 18.45 19.03
N PRO A 310 -7.30 19.00 20.22
CA PRO A 310 -7.44 20.44 20.40
C PRO A 310 -6.07 21.10 20.37
N VAL A 311 -5.85 22.03 19.44
CA VAL A 311 -4.53 22.65 19.20
C VAL A 311 -3.94 23.29 20.45
N ASN A 312 -4.78 23.86 21.32
CA ASN A 312 -4.36 24.47 22.59
C ASN A 312 -4.42 23.51 23.79
N GLY A 313 -4.59 22.18 23.55
CA GLY A 313 -4.67 21.17 24.60
C GLY A 313 -6.01 21.09 25.34
N THR A 314 -6.99 21.91 24.98
CA THR A 314 -8.27 21.97 25.70
C THR A 314 -9.46 22.04 24.74
N PHE A 315 -10.38 21.08 24.85
CA PHE A 315 -11.63 21.10 24.09
C PHE A 315 -12.60 22.18 24.61
N THR A 316 -13.24 22.89 23.71
CA THR A 316 -14.48 23.60 24.04
C THR A 316 -15.60 22.59 24.36
N SER A 317 -16.70 23.03 24.97
CA SER A 317 -17.82 22.14 25.30
C SER A 317 -18.43 21.46 24.08
N ILE A 318 -18.52 22.17 22.94
CA ILE A 318 -19.07 21.60 21.70
C ILE A 318 -18.08 20.64 21.03
N GLN A 319 -16.78 20.97 20.99
CA GLN A 319 -15.76 20.09 20.47
C GLN A 319 -15.72 18.77 21.27
N ARG A 320 -15.75 18.86 22.60
CA ARG A 320 -15.78 17.69 23.48
C ARG A 320 -17.03 16.83 23.24
N LYS A 321 -18.19 17.45 23.12
CA LYS A 321 -19.45 16.74 22.85
C LYS A 321 -19.37 15.91 21.57
N ILE A 322 -18.85 16.50 20.48
CA ILE A 322 -18.70 15.82 19.19
C ILE A 322 -17.63 14.72 19.28
N TYR A 323 -16.45 15.03 19.86
CA TYR A 323 -15.37 14.07 20.05
C TYR A 323 -15.80 12.84 20.84
N GLU A 324 -16.51 13.03 21.96
CA GLU A 324 -17.01 11.92 22.79
C GLU A 324 -18.06 11.09 22.05
N THR A 325 -18.87 11.70 21.18
CA THR A 325 -19.81 10.96 20.32
C THR A 325 -19.12 10.12 19.27
N VAL A 326 -18.08 10.65 18.60
CA VAL A 326 -17.30 9.86 17.65
C VAL A 326 -16.58 8.71 18.37
N ARG A 327 -16.04 8.95 19.55
CA ARG A 327 -15.46 7.89 20.38
C ARG A 327 -16.48 6.82 20.77
N GLU A 328 -17.71 7.22 21.17
CA GLU A 328 -18.80 6.29 21.45
C GLU A 328 -19.14 5.43 20.23
N ALA A 329 -19.16 6.03 19.03
CA ALA A 329 -19.37 5.29 17.79
C ALA A 329 -18.24 4.28 17.51
N ALA A 330 -16.98 4.70 17.71
CA ALA A 330 -15.83 3.81 17.59
C ALA A 330 -15.90 2.64 18.62
N ASP A 331 -16.21 2.93 19.87
CA ASP A 331 -16.36 1.92 20.94
C ASP A 331 -17.47 0.90 20.59
N ALA A 332 -18.59 1.36 19.99
CA ALA A 332 -19.66 0.48 19.53
C ALA A 332 -19.22 -0.42 18.39
N ALA A 333 -18.46 0.13 17.40
CA ALA A 333 -17.90 -0.65 16.30
C ALA A 333 -16.87 -1.68 16.79
N PHE A 334 -15.97 -1.30 17.70
CA PHE A 334 -15.03 -2.24 18.35
C PHE A 334 -15.75 -3.35 19.11
N ALA A 335 -16.86 -3.03 19.79
CA ALA A 335 -17.66 -4.03 20.49
C ALA A 335 -18.37 -5.00 19.52
N ALA A 336 -18.71 -4.54 18.32
CA ALA A 336 -19.31 -5.36 17.27
C ALA A 336 -18.29 -6.24 16.55
N ALA A 337 -17.03 -5.77 16.40
CA ALA A 337 -15.97 -6.48 15.66
C ALA A 337 -15.54 -7.75 16.40
N ARG A 338 -16.25 -8.85 16.18
CA ARG A 338 -16.01 -10.17 16.79
C ARG A 338 -16.12 -11.28 15.78
N PRO A 339 -15.39 -12.40 15.94
CA PRO A 339 -15.56 -13.57 15.09
C PRO A 339 -17.04 -14.00 14.97
N GLY A 340 -17.48 -14.30 13.75
CA GLY A 340 -18.84 -14.68 13.42
C GLY A 340 -19.83 -13.53 13.15
N VAL A 341 -19.40 -12.28 13.33
CA VAL A 341 -20.17 -11.08 12.94
C VAL A 341 -19.78 -10.71 11.50
N LYS A 342 -20.72 -10.27 10.69
CA LYS A 342 -20.41 -9.80 9.34
C LYS A 342 -19.63 -8.50 9.38
N PHE A 343 -18.64 -8.36 8.52
CA PHE A 343 -17.78 -7.16 8.45
C PHE A 343 -18.61 -5.85 8.41
N ARG A 344 -19.67 -5.80 7.57
CA ARG A 344 -20.54 -4.62 7.45
C ARG A 344 -21.23 -4.20 8.75
N GLU A 345 -21.49 -5.13 9.67
CA GLU A 345 -22.16 -4.84 10.94
C GLU A 345 -21.32 -3.96 11.87
N VAL A 346 -19.99 -3.96 11.67
CA VAL A 346 -19.07 -3.05 12.36
C VAL A 346 -19.41 -1.59 11.99
N HIS A 347 -19.60 -1.31 10.71
CA HIS A 347 -20.05 0.01 10.23
C HIS A 347 -21.45 0.37 10.73
N GLU A 348 -22.38 -0.58 10.66
CA GLU A 348 -23.76 -0.37 11.08
C GLU A 348 -23.86 0.02 12.57
N ALA A 349 -23.01 -0.60 13.43
CA ALA A 349 -22.95 -0.28 14.86
C ALA A 349 -22.50 1.17 15.11
N ALA A 350 -21.48 1.66 14.43
CA ALA A 350 -21.03 3.05 14.52
C ALA A 350 -22.11 4.02 14.00
N MET A 351 -22.71 3.70 12.84
CA MET A 351 -23.71 4.57 12.21
C MET A 351 -24.97 4.69 13.06
N ARG A 352 -25.35 3.68 13.82
CA ARG A 352 -26.46 3.76 14.78
C ARG A 352 -26.19 4.87 15.81
N VAL A 353 -25.02 4.88 16.43
CA VAL A 353 -24.65 5.90 17.42
C VAL A 353 -24.68 7.30 16.80
N ILE A 354 -24.08 7.47 15.62
CA ILE A 354 -24.04 8.78 14.93
C ILE A 354 -25.45 9.25 14.58
N ALA A 355 -26.29 8.39 14.00
CA ALA A 355 -27.65 8.74 13.64
C ALA A 355 -28.49 9.16 14.85
N ASP A 356 -28.41 8.41 15.97
CA ASP A 356 -29.11 8.72 17.20
C ASP A 356 -28.67 10.09 17.75
N ARG A 357 -27.36 10.34 17.84
CA ARG A 357 -26.81 11.59 18.40
C ARG A 357 -27.13 12.81 17.55
N VAL A 358 -26.99 12.72 16.21
CA VAL A 358 -27.33 13.86 15.34
C VAL A 358 -28.84 14.12 15.30
N ALA A 359 -29.69 13.09 15.46
CA ALA A 359 -31.13 13.24 15.64
C ALA A 359 -31.47 13.93 16.96
N GLU A 360 -30.88 13.50 18.09
CA GLU A 360 -31.03 14.13 19.43
C GLU A 360 -30.63 15.61 19.41
N TRP A 361 -29.65 15.98 18.58
CA TRP A 361 -29.21 17.37 18.44
C TRP A 361 -30.10 18.19 17.52
N GLY A 362 -31.14 17.60 16.93
CA GLY A 362 -32.05 18.26 16.00
C GLY A 362 -31.42 18.58 14.64
N LEU A 363 -30.38 17.84 14.26
CA LEU A 363 -29.64 18.04 13.00
C LEU A 363 -30.16 17.15 11.86
N LEU A 364 -31.03 16.16 12.15
CA LEU A 364 -31.69 15.36 11.12
C LEU A 364 -33.09 15.88 10.85
N PRO A 365 -33.54 15.90 9.57
CA PRO A 365 -34.92 16.24 9.21
C PRO A 365 -35.90 15.08 9.44
N VAL A 366 -35.41 13.92 9.81
CA VAL A 366 -36.13 12.65 10.03
C VAL A 366 -35.64 12.00 11.33
N THR A 367 -36.32 10.95 11.78
CA THR A 367 -35.84 10.15 12.93
C THR A 367 -34.57 9.40 12.58
N ALA A 368 -33.82 8.92 13.59
CA ALA A 368 -32.63 8.11 13.38
C ALA A 368 -32.96 6.78 12.62
N ASP A 369 -34.09 6.16 12.94
CA ASP A 369 -34.53 4.93 12.25
C ASP A 369 -34.84 5.17 10.77
N GLU A 370 -35.52 6.28 10.45
CA GLU A 370 -35.76 6.67 9.06
C GLU A 370 -34.46 7.02 8.33
N ALA A 371 -33.50 7.66 9.03
CA ALA A 371 -32.20 8.00 8.46
C ALA A 371 -31.33 6.74 8.17
N LEU A 372 -31.55 5.65 8.88
CA LEU A 372 -30.83 4.39 8.71
C LEU A 372 -31.56 3.38 7.80
N ASP A 373 -32.77 3.73 7.31
CA ASP A 373 -33.49 2.89 6.35
C ASP A 373 -32.65 2.69 5.07
N ALA A 374 -32.51 1.45 4.63
CA ALA A 374 -31.62 1.10 3.53
C ALA A 374 -32.02 1.71 2.17
N ASP A 375 -33.34 1.91 1.95
CA ASP A 375 -33.86 2.34 0.66
C ASP A 375 -34.13 3.86 0.61
N ARG A 376 -34.59 4.45 1.72
CA ARG A 376 -35.04 5.84 1.77
C ARG A 376 -34.28 6.72 2.73
N GLY A 377 -33.39 6.12 3.52
CA GLY A 377 -32.57 6.78 4.52
C GLY A 377 -31.34 7.50 3.92
N GLY A 378 -30.29 7.56 4.72
CA GLY A 378 -29.00 8.13 4.31
C GLY A 378 -28.76 9.57 4.77
N GLN A 379 -29.74 10.25 5.41
CA GLN A 379 -29.59 11.66 5.82
C GLN A 379 -28.49 11.87 6.86
N HIS A 380 -28.20 10.87 7.70
CA HIS A 380 -27.08 10.86 8.66
C HIS A 380 -25.71 10.93 7.96
N ARG A 381 -25.62 10.47 6.70
CA ARG A 381 -24.36 10.47 5.91
C ARG A 381 -23.84 11.86 5.60
N ARG A 382 -24.64 12.90 5.78
CA ARG A 382 -24.14 14.28 5.74
C ARG A 382 -23.05 14.55 6.80
N TYR A 383 -23.05 13.82 7.89
CA TYR A 383 -22.14 13.99 9.01
C TYR A 383 -21.05 12.90 9.05
N MET A 384 -21.28 11.77 8.39
CA MET A 384 -20.34 10.68 8.24
C MET A 384 -20.64 9.93 6.93
N VAL A 385 -19.89 10.22 5.86
CA VAL A 385 -20.22 9.81 4.49
C VAL A 385 -19.52 8.52 4.04
N HIS A 386 -18.35 8.22 4.62
CA HIS A 386 -17.50 7.09 4.23
C HIS A 386 -17.83 5.79 4.97
N GLY A 387 -17.13 4.70 4.65
CA GLY A 387 -17.17 3.46 5.41
C GLY A 387 -16.36 3.59 6.70
N THR A 388 -16.87 3.09 7.82
CA THR A 388 -16.17 3.13 9.11
C THR A 388 -14.93 2.25 9.15
N SER A 389 -14.82 1.28 8.25
CA SER A 389 -13.82 0.21 8.37
C SER A 389 -13.39 -0.29 7.01
N HIS A 390 -12.12 -0.66 6.89
CA HIS A 390 -11.54 -1.43 5.80
C HIS A 390 -10.53 -2.45 6.35
N HIS A 391 -10.21 -3.48 5.57
CA HIS A 391 -9.11 -4.38 5.90
C HIS A 391 -7.78 -3.65 5.76
N LEU A 392 -6.83 -3.99 6.63
CA LEU A 392 -5.52 -3.39 6.75
C LEU A 392 -4.44 -4.48 6.66
N GLY A 393 -3.34 -4.22 5.96
CA GLY A 393 -2.27 -5.18 5.80
C GLY A 393 -1.02 -4.60 5.14
N ILE A 394 -0.54 -5.22 4.06
CA ILE A 394 0.51 -4.68 3.20
C ILE A 394 0.03 -3.39 2.53
N ASP A 395 -1.21 -3.33 2.13
CA ASP A 395 -1.85 -2.11 1.64
C ASP A 395 -2.68 -1.49 2.76
N VAL A 396 -2.79 -0.16 2.79
CA VAL A 396 -3.68 0.54 3.74
C VAL A 396 -5.13 0.11 3.53
N HIS A 397 -5.62 0.13 2.29
CA HIS A 397 -6.89 -0.48 1.89
C HIS A 397 -6.62 -1.89 1.35
N ASP A 398 -6.30 -2.83 2.25
CA ASP A 398 -5.90 -4.18 1.87
C ASP A 398 -7.08 -5.00 1.33
N CYS A 399 -6.79 -6.00 0.51
CA CYS A 399 -7.77 -6.94 -0.04
C CYS A 399 -8.87 -6.28 -0.89
N ALA A 400 -8.62 -5.11 -1.46
CA ALA A 400 -9.62 -4.32 -2.19
C ALA A 400 -10.20 -5.03 -3.43
N LEU A 401 -9.53 -6.06 -3.95
CA LEU A 401 -9.97 -6.85 -5.10
C LEU A 401 -10.69 -8.15 -4.70
N ALA A 402 -10.88 -8.39 -3.40
CA ALA A 402 -11.73 -9.48 -2.91
C ALA A 402 -13.19 -9.27 -3.33
N THR A 403 -13.93 -10.37 -3.48
CA THR A 403 -15.36 -10.26 -3.77
C THR A 403 -16.12 -9.62 -2.61
N ARG A 404 -17.30 -9.08 -2.89
CA ARG A 404 -18.15 -8.51 -1.85
C ARG A 404 -18.53 -9.55 -0.79
N GLU A 405 -18.74 -10.78 -1.22
CA GLU A 405 -19.10 -11.92 -0.38
C GLU A 405 -17.97 -12.23 0.62
N GLU A 406 -16.72 -12.16 0.18
CA GLU A 406 -15.53 -12.43 1.01
C GLU A 406 -15.07 -11.20 1.81
N TYR A 407 -15.44 -10.00 1.41
CA TYR A 407 -15.05 -8.76 2.08
C TYR A 407 -16.14 -8.21 2.99
N MET A 408 -17.25 -7.72 2.41
CA MET A 408 -18.30 -6.99 3.15
C MET A 408 -19.32 -7.90 3.83
N ASP A 409 -19.66 -9.02 3.18
CA ASP A 409 -20.72 -9.92 3.61
C ASP A 409 -20.19 -11.15 4.36
N ALA A 410 -18.86 -11.33 4.38
CA ALA A 410 -18.20 -12.38 5.15
C ALA A 410 -18.29 -12.18 6.66
N GLU A 411 -18.25 -13.27 7.37
CA GLU A 411 -18.09 -13.27 8.82
C GLU A 411 -16.62 -13.01 9.18
N LEU A 412 -16.39 -12.12 10.16
CA LEU A 412 -15.07 -11.88 10.71
C LEU A 412 -14.48 -13.16 11.29
N GLN A 413 -13.21 -13.40 11.03
CA GLN A 413 -12.45 -14.53 11.51
C GLN A 413 -11.24 -14.06 12.34
N PRO A 414 -10.75 -14.88 13.30
CA PRO A 414 -9.46 -14.62 13.93
C PRO A 414 -8.35 -14.47 12.90
N GLY A 415 -7.54 -13.45 13.02
CA GLY A 415 -6.49 -13.09 12.06
C GLY A 415 -6.88 -12.01 11.04
N MET A 416 -8.16 -11.69 10.88
CA MET A 416 -8.57 -10.51 10.12
C MET A 416 -8.20 -9.24 10.88
N VAL A 417 -7.62 -8.28 10.18
CA VAL A 417 -7.25 -6.96 10.72
C VAL A 417 -7.98 -5.89 9.94
N LEU A 418 -8.61 -4.98 10.65
CA LEU A 418 -9.44 -3.91 10.08
C LEU A 418 -9.29 -2.62 10.88
N THR A 419 -9.58 -1.50 10.23
CA THR A 419 -9.69 -0.19 10.87
C THR A 419 -11.05 -0.01 11.52
N VAL A 420 -11.16 0.94 12.46
CA VAL A 420 -12.41 1.47 13.00
C VAL A 420 -12.26 3.00 13.13
N GLU A 421 -12.90 3.73 12.22
CA GLU A 421 -12.66 5.17 12.00
C GLU A 421 -13.97 5.92 11.64
N PRO A 422 -14.93 5.95 12.56
CA PRO A 422 -16.18 6.64 12.35
C PRO A 422 -16.05 8.16 12.33
#